data_70d96e941968ad2f0dbd5b670b1c7204
#
_entry.id   70d96e941968ad2f0dbd5b670b1c7204
#
_cell.length_a   1.000
_cell.length_b   1.000
_cell.length_c   1.000
_cell.angle_alpha   90.00
_cell.angle_beta   90.00
_cell.angle_gamma   90.00
#
_symmetry.space_group_name_H-M   'P 1'
#
loop_
_entity.id
_entity.type
_entity.pdbx_description
1 polymer ?
#
loop_
_entity_poly.entity_id
_entity_poly.type
_entity_poly.pdbx_seq_one_letter_code
_entity_poly.pdbx_strand_id
1 'polypeptide(L)'
;MYEEIFLPRDFGEFCIGCTQCFHKSETLFPHYEKLKPLTKALDEADVLIFESPVYVYHVTGSMKAFLDHYGYRWMLHRPEESMFHKQAVCISTAAGAGTKSTNKDMADSFFYWGVAKTYKYGVRVMSTSYQNVKPEIKAQIEKKTTKIANQIKARHRKVKPGIKTKICFYLMRMLHTKRWDEADLAYWREKGWDKDQRPWN
;
A
#
# COMPACT_ATOMS: atom_id res chain seq x y z
N MET A 1 -10.44 -4.01 -16.28
CA MET A 1 -11.38 -3.21 -15.45
C MET A 1 -10.53 -2.45 -14.44
N TYR A 2 -10.85 -1.20 -14.14
CA TYR A 2 -10.22 -0.42 -13.08
C TYR A 2 -11.32 0.18 -12.19
N GLU A 3 -10.97 0.42 -10.93
CA GLU A 3 -11.81 1.08 -9.94
C GLU A 3 -11.04 2.29 -9.40
N GLU A 4 -11.73 3.42 -9.27
CA GLU A 4 -11.17 4.67 -8.76
C GLU A 4 -11.78 5.01 -7.40
N ILE A 5 -10.93 5.28 -6.44
CA ILE A 5 -11.29 5.67 -5.07
C ILE A 5 -10.72 7.06 -4.81
N PHE A 6 -11.57 8.01 -4.44
CA PHE A 6 -11.18 9.39 -4.19
C PHE A 6 -11.28 9.73 -2.70
N LEU A 7 -10.14 10.04 -2.09
CA LEU A 7 -10.07 10.44 -0.70
C LEU A 7 -10.13 11.99 -0.57
N PRO A 8 -10.92 12.53 0.37
CA PRO A 8 -11.69 11.85 1.43
C PRO A 8 -13.11 11.47 1.04
N ARG A 9 -13.55 11.67 -0.22
CA ARG A 9 -14.94 11.48 -0.64
C ARG A 9 -15.46 10.08 -0.32
N ASP A 10 -14.70 9.05 -0.70
CA ASP A 10 -15.12 7.66 -0.60
C ASP A 10 -14.74 7.05 0.76
N PHE A 11 -13.73 7.63 1.43
CA PHE A 11 -13.37 7.31 2.81
C PHE A 11 -12.64 8.49 3.46
N GLY A 12 -13.26 9.11 4.46
CA GLY A 12 -12.74 10.30 5.15
C GLY A 12 -12.56 10.14 6.66
N GLU A 13 -12.70 8.93 7.20
CA GLU A 13 -12.58 8.67 8.64
C GLU A 13 -11.11 8.67 9.10
N PHE A 14 -10.89 9.15 10.33
CA PHE A 14 -9.59 9.09 10.98
C PHE A 14 -9.53 7.93 11.95
N CYS A 15 -8.42 7.20 11.97
CA CYS A 15 -8.17 6.18 12.97
C CYS A 15 -8.14 6.80 14.36
N ILE A 16 -8.96 6.29 15.28
CA ILE A 16 -9.07 6.79 16.65
C ILE A 16 -8.16 6.06 17.65
N GLY A 17 -7.30 5.18 17.18
CA GLY A 17 -6.35 4.46 18.04
C GLY A 17 -6.98 3.46 19.02
N CYS A 18 -8.16 2.90 18.71
CA CYS A 18 -8.86 1.97 19.58
C CYS A 18 -8.17 0.61 19.77
N THR A 19 -7.12 0.30 19.00
CA THR A 19 -6.30 -0.92 19.02
C THR A 19 -7.05 -2.24 18.79
N GLN A 20 -8.37 -2.23 18.59
CA GLN A 20 -9.16 -3.46 18.38
C GLN A 20 -8.65 -4.29 17.21
N CYS A 21 -8.21 -3.62 16.12
CA CYS A 21 -7.64 -4.28 14.94
C CYS A 21 -6.33 -5.03 15.23
N PHE A 22 -5.59 -4.70 16.29
CA PHE A 22 -4.39 -5.44 16.70
C PHE A 22 -4.74 -6.61 17.60
N HIS A 23 -5.41 -6.34 18.72
CA HIS A 23 -5.59 -7.34 19.78
C HIS A 23 -6.73 -8.33 19.55
N LYS A 24 -7.65 -8.04 18.62
CA LYS A 24 -8.80 -8.91 18.36
C LYS A 24 -9.00 -9.14 16.85
N SER A 25 -9.69 -8.22 16.19
CA SER A 25 -9.99 -8.33 14.77
C SER A 25 -10.14 -6.94 14.14
N GLU A 26 -9.70 -6.80 12.89
CA GLU A 26 -9.95 -5.62 12.08
C GLU A 26 -11.43 -5.36 11.84
N THR A 27 -12.29 -6.35 12.02
CA THR A 27 -13.75 -6.20 11.90
C THR A 27 -14.37 -5.42 13.06
N LEU A 28 -13.62 -5.19 14.14
CA LEU A 28 -14.12 -4.57 15.36
C LEU A 28 -13.78 -3.08 15.49
N PHE A 29 -13.01 -2.50 14.58
CA PHE A 29 -12.80 -1.05 14.66
C PHE A 29 -14.01 -0.27 14.11
N PRO A 30 -14.27 0.94 14.63
CA PRO A 30 -15.55 1.66 14.37
C PRO A 30 -15.87 1.93 12.90
N HIS A 31 -14.87 2.03 12.04
CA HIS A 31 -15.05 2.41 10.64
C HIS A 31 -15.00 1.20 9.68
N TYR A 32 -15.03 -0.04 10.21
CA TYR A 32 -14.87 -1.25 9.42
C TYR A 32 -15.84 -1.35 8.24
N GLU A 33 -17.14 -1.16 8.47
CA GLU A 33 -18.15 -1.31 7.42
C GLU A 33 -17.97 -0.29 6.28
N LYS A 34 -17.49 0.92 6.59
CA LYS A 34 -17.17 1.93 5.58
C LYS A 34 -15.88 1.59 4.81
N LEU A 35 -14.89 0.99 5.48
CA LEU A 35 -13.61 0.64 4.86
C LEU A 35 -13.69 -0.68 4.08
N LYS A 36 -14.55 -1.58 4.46
CA LYS A 36 -14.69 -2.94 3.90
C LYS A 36 -14.77 -2.99 2.36
N PRO A 37 -15.57 -2.19 1.66
CA PRO A 37 -15.59 -2.20 0.19
C PRO A 37 -14.25 -1.78 -0.40
N LEU A 38 -13.56 -0.80 0.19
CA LEU A 38 -12.25 -0.35 -0.27
C LEU A 38 -11.18 -1.43 -0.01
N THR A 39 -11.26 -2.09 1.13
CA THR A 39 -10.38 -3.24 1.45
C THR A 39 -10.56 -4.36 0.43
N LYS A 40 -11.81 -4.69 0.10
CA LYS A 40 -12.11 -5.67 -0.94
C LYS A 40 -11.50 -5.29 -2.29
N ALA A 41 -11.67 -4.04 -2.72
CA ALA A 41 -11.08 -3.55 -3.97
C ALA A 41 -9.54 -3.67 -3.96
N LEU A 42 -8.87 -3.32 -2.83
CA LEU A 42 -7.44 -3.50 -2.67
C LEU A 42 -7.02 -4.98 -2.78
N ASP A 43 -7.80 -5.88 -2.16
CA ASP A 43 -7.45 -7.30 -2.07
C ASP A 43 -7.72 -8.05 -3.39
N GLU A 44 -8.66 -7.59 -4.20
CA GLU A 44 -9.00 -8.16 -5.51
C GLU A 44 -8.14 -7.59 -6.67
N ALA A 45 -7.59 -6.39 -6.53
CA ALA A 45 -6.81 -5.75 -7.59
C ALA A 45 -5.46 -6.45 -7.85
N ASP A 46 -5.09 -6.65 -9.11
CA ASP A 46 -3.75 -7.14 -9.51
C ASP A 46 -2.66 -6.06 -9.33
N VAL A 47 -3.04 -4.79 -9.48
CA VAL A 47 -2.13 -3.64 -9.41
C VAL A 47 -2.77 -2.53 -8.58
N LEU A 48 -2.02 -2.00 -7.63
CA LEU A 48 -2.43 -0.87 -6.80
C LEU A 48 -1.74 0.40 -7.28
N ILE A 49 -2.51 1.47 -7.53
CA ILE A 49 -1.96 2.78 -7.87
C ILE A 49 -2.42 3.77 -6.80
N PHE A 50 -1.47 4.28 -6.01
CA PHE A 50 -1.75 5.29 -5.00
C PHE A 50 -1.17 6.61 -5.46
N GLU A 51 -2.03 7.62 -5.46
CA GLU A 51 -1.70 8.97 -5.91
C GLU A 51 -1.95 9.98 -4.79
N SER A 52 -0.99 10.85 -4.56
CA SER A 52 -1.14 11.94 -3.60
C SER A 52 -0.38 13.18 -4.07
N PRO A 53 -0.99 14.37 -4.06
CA PRO A 53 -0.22 15.60 -4.11
C PRO A 53 0.67 15.68 -2.87
N VAL A 54 1.77 16.43 -2.98
CA VAL A 54 2.64 16.71 -1.84
C VAL A 54 1.99 17.79 -0.96
N TYR A 55 1.64 17.43 0.26
CA TYR A 55 1.20 18.37 1.29
C TYR A 55 2.21 18.38 2.43
N VAL A 56 2.85 19.54 2.65
CA VAL A 56 3.87 19.72 3.72
C VAL A 56 4.93 18.60 3.69
N TYR A 57 5.46 18.30 2.48
CA TYR A 57 6.48 17.26 2.22
C TYR A 57 6.02 15.80 2.37
N HIS A 58 4.76 15.53 2.67
CA HIS A 58 4.20 14.18 2.89
C HIS A 58 2.94 13.94 2.07
N VAL A 59 2.29 12.79 2.25
CA VAL A 59 0.97 12.51 1.69
C VAL A 59 -0.08 13.44 2.27
N THR A 60 -1.22 13.57 1.59
CA THR A 60 -2.37 14.30 2.15
C THR A 60 -2.85 13.66 3.45
N GLY A 61 -3.48 14.46 4.32
CA GLY A 61 -4.07 13.96 5.56
C GLY A 61 -5.10 12.84 5.33
N SER A 62 -5.88 12.93 4.25
CA SER A 62 -6.84 11.88 3.88
C SER A 62 -6.16 10.58 3.44
N MET A 63 -5.06 10.64 2.68
CA MET A 63 -4.27 9.46 2.35
C MET A 63 -3.66 8.85 3.62
N LYS A 64 -3.11 9.67 4.52
CA LYS A 64 -2.55 9.18 5.78
C LYS A 64 -3.61 8.52 6.66
N ALA A 65 -4.79 9.15 6.79
CA ALA A 65 -5.93 8.59 7.53
C ALA A 65 -6.35 7.23 6.98
N PHE A 66 -6.41 7.10 5.65
CA PHE A 66 -6.69 5.82 4.99
C PHE A 66 -5.62 4.76 5.32
N LEU A 67 -4.34 5.09 5.18
CA LEU A 67 -3.23 4.18 5.48
C LEU A 67 -3.21 3.73 6.94
N ASP A 68 -3.58 4.60 7.89
CA ASP A 68 -3.61 4.30 9.32
C ASP A 68 -4.63 3.22 9.70
N HIS A 69 -5.72 3.07 8.93
CA HIS A 69 -6.70 2.02 9.16
C HIS A 69 -6.18 0.61 8.83
N TYR A 70 -5.06 0.50 8.09
CA TYR A 70 -4.40 -0.78 7.80
C TYR A 70 -3.24 -1.09 8.76
N GLY A 71 -3.23 -0.52 9.95
CA GLY A 71 -2.24 -0.81 10.98
C GLY A 71 -2.07 -2.31 11.26
N TYR A 72 -3.15 -3.09 11.22
CA TYR A 72 -3.12 -4.54 11.40
C TYR A 72 -2.38 -5.30 10.27
N ARG A 73 -2.14 -4.68 9.12
CA ARG A 73 -1.30 -5.21 8.03
C ARG A 73 0.16 -4.75 8.14
N TRP A 74 0.43 -3.73 8.97
CA TRP A 74 1.77 -3.16 9.12
C TRP A 74 2.75 -4.20 9.64
N MET A 75 4.00 -4.12 9.20
CA MET A 75 5.06 -5.09 9.51
C MET A 75 4.68 -6.56 9.28
N LEU A 76 3.77 -6.84 8.37
CA LEU A 76 3.30 -8.19 8.09
C LEU A 76 2.62 -8.88 9.30
N HIS A 77 1.93 -8.13 10.16
CA HIS A 77 1.16 -8.72 11.25
C HIS A 77 0.09 -9.66 10.69
N ARG A 78 -0.87 -9.12 9.93
CA ARG A 78 -1.89 -9.90 9.22
C ARG A 78 -2.08 -9.38 7.80
N PRO A 79 -1.07 -9.57 6.92
CA PRO A 79 -1.16 -9.14 5.53
C PRO A 79 -2.08 -10.06 4.76
N GLU A 80 -2.80 -9.52 3.79
CA GLU A 80 -3.54 -10.36 2.84
C GLU A 80 -2.55 -11.09 1.92
N GLU A 81 -2.77 -12.39 1.71
CA GLU A 81 -1.85 -13.27 0.96
C GLU A 81 -1.62 -12.79 -0.47
N SER A 82 -2.68 -12.29 -1.12
CA SER A 82 -2.62 -11.76 -2.48
C SER A 82 -1.60 -10.63 -2.64
N MET A 83 -1.28 -9.87 -1.58
CA MET A 83 -0.32 -8.77 -1.62
C MET A 83 1.08 -9.22 -2.06
N PHE A 84 1.48 -10.45 -1.72
CA PHE A 84 2.79 -11.00 -2.09
C PHE A 84 2.94 -11.29 -3.59
N HIS A 85 1.85 -11.16 -4.35
CA HIS A 85 1.81 -11.32 -5.80
C HIS A 85 1.43 -10.03 -6.54
N LYS A 86 1.19 -8.92 -5.82
CA LYS A 86 0.78 -7.65 -6.41
C LYS A 86 1.96 -6.76 -6.76
N GLN A 87 1.68 -5.86 -7.69
CA GLN A 87 2.53 -4.72 -8.03
C GLN A 87 1.84 -3.44 -7.58
N ALA A 88 2.61 -2.48 -7.11
CA ALA A 88 2.07 -1.17 -6.72
C ALA A 88 2.85 -0.02 -7.35
N VAL A 89 2.17 1.10 -7.54
CA VAL A 89 2.76 2.36 -8.03
C VAL A 89 2.42 3.46 -7.03
N CYS A 90 3.42 4.20 -6.57
CA CYS A 90 3.24 5.44 -5.82
C CYS A 90 3.50 6.61 -6.75
N ILE A 91 2.52 7.47 -6.93
CA ILE A 91 2.64 8.67 -7.76
C ILE A 91 2.46 9.90 -6.88
N SER A 92 3.33 10.88 -7.03
CA SER A 92 3.16 12.17 -6.36
C SER A 92 3.48 13.35 -7.25
N THR A 93 2.69 14.41 -7.10
CA THR A 93 2.89 15.69 -7.77
C THR A 93 3.24 16.76 -6.76
N ALA A 94 4.12 17.69 -7.13
CA ALA A 94 4.53 18.79 -6.28
C ALA A 94 4.68 20.10 -7.07
N ALA A 95 4.53 21.22 -6.39
CA ALA A 95 4.96 22.51 -6.93
C ALA A 95 6.50 22.58 -6.98
N GLY A 96 7.18 22.28 -5.87
CA GLY A 96 8.64 22.39 -5.75
C GLY A 96 9.33 21.08 -5.36
N ALA A 97 9.09 20.59 -4.14
CA ALA A 97 9.80 19.46 -3.55
C ALA A 97 8.85 18.53 -2.78
N GLY A 98 9.39 17.44 -2.17
CA GLY A 98 8.62 16.55 -1.30
C GLY A 98 8.10 15.26 -1.96
N THR A 99 8.22 15.08 -3.27
CA THR A 99 7.75 13.85 -3.95
C THR A 99 8.44 12.59 -3.45
N LYS A 100 9.71 12.68 -3.01
CA LYS A 100 10.45 11.53 -2.49
C LYS A 100 9.88 11.03 -1.17
N SER A 101 9.61 11.93 -0.22
CA SER A 101 9.01 11.60 1.07
C SER A 101 7.56 11.13 0.92
N THR A 102 6.74 11.84 0.14
CA THR A 102 5.36 11.45 -0.16
C THR A 102 5.27 10.05 -0.76
N ASN A 103 6.10 9.74 -1.76
CA ASN A 103 6.16 8.38 -2.32
C ASN A 103 6.71 7.35 -1.34
N LYS A 104 7.54 7.77 -0.37
CA LYS A 104 8.04 6.89 0.68
C LYS A 104 6.93 6.50 1.64
N ASP A 105 6.08 7.44 2.06
CA ASP A 105 4.96 7.17 2.98
C ASP A 105 4.04 6.06 2.44
N MET A 106 3.64 6.15 1.16
CA MET A 106 2.82 5.13 0.51
C MET A 106 3.58 3.80 0.32
N ALA A 107 4.84 3.88 -0.09
CA ALA A 107 5.64 2.69 -0.37
C ALA A 107 6.06 1.92 0.88
N ASP A 108 6.19 2.57 2.02
CA ASP A 108 6.42 1.92 3.30
C ASP A 108 5.20 1.08 3.70
N SER A 109 3.98 1.61 3.51
CA SER A 109 2.75 0.84 3.71
C SER A 109 2.70 -0.38 2.80
N PHE A 110 2.95 -0.24 1.51
CA PHE A 110 3.00 -1.36 0.58
C PHE A 110 4.06 -2.42 0.96
N PHE A 111 5.23 -1.97 1.40
CA PHE A 111 6.27 -2.88 1.87
C PHE A 111 5.81 -3.69 3.08
N TYR A 112 5.22 -3.03 4.06
CA TYR A 112 4.75 -3.68 5.29
C TYR A 112 3.46 -4.49 5.09
N TRP A 113 2.71 -4.26 4.00
CA TRP A 113 1.58 -5.12 3.60
C TRP A 113 2.03 -6.34 2.80
N GLY A 114 3.31 -6.44 2.44
CA GLY A 114 3.85 -7.57 1.71
C GLY A 114 3.85 -7.42 0.20
N VAL A 115 3.51 -6.25 -0.36
CA VAL A 115 3.45 -6.03 -1.80
C VAL A 115 4.79 -6.39 -2.47
N ALA A 116 4.72 -7.28 -3.46
CA ALA A 116 5.89 -7.89 -4.07
C ALA A 116 6.79 -6.89 -4.80
N LYS A 117 6.22 -5.88 -5.47
CA LYS A 117 6.96 -4.88 -6.21
C LYS A 117 6.29 -3.52 -6.16
N THR A 118 7.03 -2.50 -5.74
CA THR A 118 6.56 -1.10 -5.73
C THR A 118 7.41 -0.25 -6.66
N TYR A 119 6.74 0.52 -7.51
CA TYR A 119 7.32 1.56 -8.36
C TYR A 119 7.01 2.93 -7.75
N LYS A 120 7.91 3.88 -7.94
CA LYS A 120 7.76 5.25 -7.43
C LYS A 120 7.96 6.25 -8.56
N TYR A 121 7.02 7.16 -8.70
CA TYR A 121 7.14 8.26 -9.64
C TYR A 121 6.70 9.56 -8.97
N GLY A 122 7.60 10.52 -8.89
CA GLY A 122 7.33 11.87 -8.43
C GLY A 122 7.64 12.88 -9.51
N VAL A 123 6.77 13.86 -9.71
CA VAL A 123 6.96 14.90 -10.72
C VAL A 123 6.65 16.29 -10.15
N ARG A 124 7.49 17.26 -10.47
CA ARG A 124 7.24 18.67 -10.18
C ARG A 124 6.47 19.29 -11.33
N VAL A 125 5.19 19.52 -11.12
CA VAL A 125 4.31 20.05 -12.17
C VAL A 125 4.19 21.57 -12.14
N MET A 126 4.41 22.20 -10.97
CA MET A 126 4.32 23.65 -10.75
C MET A 126 3.03 24.26 -11.31
N SER A 127 1.94 23.53 -11.23
CA SER A 127 0.63 23.90 -11.77
C SER A 127 -0.49 23.25 -10.96
N THR A 128 -1.62 23.92 -10.86
CA THR A 128 -2.85 23.42 -10.23
C THR A 128 -3.79 22.71 -11.23
N SER A 129 -3.49 22.79 -12.53
CA SER A 129 -4.27 22.16 -13.59
C SER A 129 -3.36 21.49 -14.61
N TYR A 130 -3.71 20.28 -15.03
CA TYR A 130 -2.95 19.55 -16.04
C TYR A 130 -2.83 20.30 -17.37
N GLN A 131 -3.86 21.07 -17.77
CA GLN A 131 -3.83 21.87 -18.98
C GLN A 131 -2.65 22.85 -18.99
N ASN A 132 -2.34 23.44 -17.84
CA ASN A 132 -1.30 24.45 -17.66
C ASN A 132 0.11 23.85 -17.39
N VAL A 133 0.24 22.54 -17.32
CA VAL A 133 1.56 21.87 -17.18
C VAL A 133 2.34 22.04 -18.49
N LYS A 134 3.63 22.40 -18.36
CA LYS A 134 4.51 22.60 -19.51
C LYS A 134 4.60 21.37 -20.41
N PRO A 135 4.67 21.52 -21.75
CA PRO A 135 4.72 20.38 -22.68
C PRO A 135 5.86 19.39 -22.40
N GLU A 136 7.04 19.88 -22.00
CA GLU A 136 8.21 19.04 -21.69
C GLU A 136 7.93 18.16 -20.47
N ILE A 137 7.21 18.69 -19.45
CA ILE A 137 6.81 17.93 -18.29
C ILE A 137 5.76 16.89 -18.64
N LYS A 138 4.79 17.23 -19.49
CA LYS A 138 3.78 16.28 -20.01
C LYS A 138 4.46 15.12 -20.75
N ALA A 139 5.41 15.41 -21.64
CA ALA A 139 6.18 14.39 -22.37
C ALA A 139 7.01 13.50 -21.39
N GLN A 140 7.58 14.10 -20.34
CA GLN A 140 8.28 13.34 -19.30
C GLN A 140 7.31 12.42 -18.51
N ILE A 141 6.12 12.90 -18.18
CA ILE A 141 5.07 12.11 -17.50
C ILE A 141 4.73 10.90 -18.36
N GLU A 142 4.36 11.13 -19.62
CA GLU A 142 4.00 10.07 -20.57
C GLU A 142 5.10 9.02 -20.71
N LYS A 143 6.34 9.45 -20.94
CA LYS A 143 7.50 8.54 -21.06
C LYS A 143 7.70 7.69 -19.81
N LYS A 144 7.58 8.27 -18.62
CA LYS A 144 7.81 7.57 -17.35
C LYS A 144 6.66 6.63 -16.99
N THR A 145 5.42 7.07 -17.16
CA THR A 145 4.24 6.22 -16.89
C THR A 145 4.16 5.06 -17.87
N THR A 146 4.41 5.28 -19.18
CA THR A 146 4.52 4.21 -20.17
C THR A 146 5.61 3.20 -19.82
N LYS A 147 6.78 3.65 -19.35
CA LYS A 147 7.84 2.74 -18.90
C LYS A 147 7.39 1.88 -17.72
N ILE A 148 6.72 2.49 -16.72
CA ILE A 148 6.20 1.75 -15.56
C ILE A 148 5.12 0.75 -16.01
N ALA A 149 4.18 1.18 -16.85
CA ALA A 149 3.12 0.31 -17.38
C ALA A 149 3.69 -0.92 -18.11
N ASN A 150 4.71 -0.71 -18.96
CA ASN A 150 5.39 -1.81 -19.64
C ASN A 150 6.10 -2.77 -18.67
N GLN A 151 6.72 -2.24 -17.60
CA GLN A 151 7.34 -3.06 -16.57
C GLN A 151 6.31 -3.89 -15.79
N ILE A 152 5.15 -3.30 -15.47
CA ILE A 152 4.04 -3.98 -14.81
C ILE A 152 3.51 -5.11 -15.71
N LYS A 153 3.23 -4.79 -16.98
CA LYS A 153 2.75 -5.77 -17.97
C LYS A 153 3.72 -6.96 -18.11
N ALA A 154 5.01 -6.68 -18.23
CA ALA A 154 6.04 -7.72 -18.37
C ALA A 154 6.14 -8.66 -17.15
N ARG A 155 5.73 -8.20 -15.97
CA ARG A 155 5.75 -8.97 -14.72
C ARG A 155 4.38 -9.46 -14.27
N HIS A 156 3.32 -9.23 -15.04
CA HIS A 156 1.98 -9.65 -14.66
C HIS A 156 1.95 -11.14 -14.33
N ARG A 157 1.39 -11.50 -13.17
CA ARG A 157 1.32 -12.86 -12.62
C ARG A 157 2.66 -13.58 -12.43
N LYS A 158 3.80 -12.88 -12.58
CA LYS A 158 5.15 -13.46 -12.43
C LYS A 158 5.95 -12.78 -11.30
N VAL A 159 5.40 -11.75 -10.69
CA VAL A 159 6.08 -11.03 -9.63
C VAL A 159 6.11 -11.87 -8.36
N LYS A 160 7.26 -11.85 -7.69
CA LYS A 160 7.47 -12.46 -6.37
C LYS A 160 8.11 -11.43 -5.45
N PRO A 161 7.88 -11.52 -4.12
CA PRO A 161 8.47 -10.58 -3.17
C PRO A 161 9.99 -10.61 -3.20
N GLY A 162 10.57 -9.41 -3.06
CA GLY A 162 12.02 -9.25 -3.00
C GLY A 162 12.62 -9.77 -1.68
N ILE A 163 13.96 -9.83 -1.64
CA ILE A 163 14.71 -10.34 -0.47
C ILE A 163 14.33 -9.60 0.82
N LYS A 164 14.17 -8.27 0.77
CA LYS A 164 13.80 -7.46 1.97
C LYS A 164 12.44 -7.88 2.54
N THR A 165 11.44 -8.08 1.70
CA THR A 165 10.10 -8.54 2.13
C THR A 165 10.17 -9.95 2.72
N LYS A 166 10.97 -10.83 2.12
CA LYS A 166 11.19 -12.19 2.66
C LYS A 166 11.89 -12.17 4.01
N ILE A 167 12.93 -11.36 4.19
CA ILE A 167 13.60 -11.18 5.47
C ILE A 167 12.60 -10.66 6.52
N CYS A 168 11.82 -9.63 6.19
CA CYS A 168 10.79 -9.11 7.08
C CYS A 168 9.77 -10.20 7.48
N PHE A 169 9.31 -11.01 6.53
CA PHE A 169 8.42 -12.13 6.79
C PHE A 169 9.02 -13.15 7.78
N TYR A 170 10.27 -13.55 7.60
CA TYR A 170 10.91 -14.50 8.51
C TYR A 170 11.18 -13.92 9.90
N LEU A 171 11.49 -12.62 9.99
CA LEU A 171 11.58 -11.93 11.28
C LEU A 171 10.22 -11.93 12.00
N MET A 172 9.14 -11.57 11.30
CA MET A 172 7.79 -11.58 11.88
C MET A 172 7.35 -12.98 12.26
N ARG A 173 7.62 -13.99 11.44
CA ARG A 173 7.39 -15.39 11.79
C ARG A 173 8.04 -15.77 13.13
N MET A 174 9.30 -15.39 13.33
CA MET A 174 10.00 -15.65 14.58
C MET A 174 9.34 -14.93 15.78
N LEU A 175 8.90 -13.70 15.59
CA LEU A 175 8.22 -12.93 16.65
C LEU A 175 6.86 -13.53 17.00
N HIS A 176 6.03 -13.84 16.02
CA HIS A 176 4.71 -14.46 16.25
C HIS A 176 4.81 -15.82 16.93
N THR A 177 5.78 -16.65 16.56
CA THR A 177 5.99 -17.95 17.23
C THR A 177 6.43 -17.81 18.69
N LYS A 178 7.00 -16.65 19.08
CA LYS A 178 7.33 -16.30 20.47
C LYS A 178 6.15 -15.67 21.24
N ARG A 179 4.93 -15.72 20.70
CA ARG A 179 3.70 -15.19 21.30
C ARG A 179 3.70 -13.68 21.51
N TRP A 180 4.05 -12.95 20.48
CA TRP A 180 3.94 -11.48 20.51
C TRP A 180 2.48 -11.02 20.67
N ASP A 181 1.57 -11.54 19.84
CA ASP A 181 0.13 -11.27 19.89
C ASP A 181 -0.64 -12.53 19.48
N GLU A 182 -1.71 -12.86 20.23
CA GLU A 182 -2.47 -14.09 19.99
C GLU A 182 -3.30 -14.03 18.71
N ALA A 183 -3.84 -12.86 18.35
CA ALA A 183 -4.63 -12.69 17.13
C ALA A 183 -3.75 -12.88 15.87
N ASP A 184 -2.54 -12.31 15.88
CA ASP A 184 -1.59 -12.49 14.79
C ASP A 184 -1.13 -13.94 14.68
N LEU A 185 -0.83 -14.59 15.83
CA LEU A 185 -0.42 -15.98 15.83
C LEU A 185 -1.53 -16.90 15.31
N ALA A 186 -2.79 -16.65 15.66
CA ALA A 186 -3.94 -17.40 15.16
C ALA A 186 -4.05 -17.27 13.63
N TYR A 187 -3.94 -16.04 13.11
CA TYR A 187 -3.94 -15.77 11.68
C TYR A 187 -2.80 -16.49 10.94
N TRP A 188 -1.58 -16.41 11.46
CA TRP A 188 -0.42 -17.07 10.85
C TRP A 188 -0.53 -18.59 10.86
N ARG A 189 -1.13 -19.18 11.92
CA ARG A 189 -1.43 -20.61 11.99
C ARG A 189 -2.48 -21.05 10.99
N GLU A 190 -3.55 -20.27 10.83
CA GLU A 190 -4.59 -20.53 9.83
C GLU A 190 -4.00 -20.58 8.42
N LYS A 191 -3.07 -19.67 8.10
CA LYS A 191 -2.35 -19.64 6.83
C LYS A 191 -1.20 -20.66 6.73
N GLY A 192 -0.88 -21.38 7.80
CA GLY A 192 0.26 -22.30 7.85
C GLY A 192 1.63 -21.60 7.74
N TRP A 193 1.68 -20.28 7.92
CA TRP A 193 2.90 -19.48 7.78
C TRP A 193 3.85 -19.60 8.97
N ASP A 194 3.35 -20.04 10.09
CA ASP A 194 4.15 -20.42 11.26
C ASP A 194 5.00 -21.69 11.02
N LYS A 195 4.61 -22.50 10.03
CA LYS A 195 5.29 -23.76 9.61
C LYS A 195 5.92 -23.61 8.23
N ASP A 196 5.46 -24.39 7.25
CA ASP A 196 6.12 -24.57 5.96
C ASP A 196 5.47 -23.80 4.80
N GLN A 197 4.26 -23.29 4.98
CA GLN A 197 3.58 -22.50 3.95
C GLN A 197 4.23 -21.12 3.80
N ARG A 198 4.21 -20.60 2.60
CA ARG A 198 4.73 -19.27 2.26
C ARG A 198 3.77 -18.60 1.29
N PRO A 199 3.46 -17.31 1.50
CA PRO A 199 2.48 -16.60 0.67
C PRO A 199 2.94 -16.36 -0.78
N TRP A 200 4.13 -16.79 -1.17
CA TRP A 200 4.68 -16.62 -2.53
C TRP A 200 5.00 -17.93 -3.25
N ASN A 201 4.61 -19.06 -2.69
CA ASN A 201 4.83 -20.36 -3.33
C ASN A 201 3.73 -20.67 -4.35
#